data_918dd1a2c9a1b534c139335579826548
#
_entry.id   918dd1a2c9a1b534c139335579826548
#
_cell.length_a   1.000
_cell.length_b   1.000
_cell.length_c   1.000
_cell.angle_alpha   90.00
_cell.angle_beta   90.00
_cell.angle_gamma   90.00
#
_symmetry.space_group_name_H-M   'P 1'
#
loop_
_entity.id
_entity.type
_entity.pdbx_description
1 polymer ?
#
loop_
_entity_poly.entity_id
_entity_poly.type
_entity_poly.pdbx_seq_one_letter_code
_entity_poly.pdbx_strand_id
1 'polypeptide(L)'
;NPFELTPALGFGALYVVILLAANTARLHFGAAGLYASSIAAGAADVDAITLSMAELARSEDGLAPASAARAIVLAAASNTLVKAGIVLTTGADALKRALWPGLVGSLAVAVGMVFLM
;
A
#
# COMPACT_ATOMS: atom_id res chain seq x y z
N ASN A 1 14.71 -22.78 -11.42
CA ASN A 1 15.78 -21.79 -11.49
C ASN A 1 15.98 -21.15 -10.11
N PRO A 2 17.15 -21.36 -9.46
CA PRO A 2 17.38 -20.82 -8.12
C PRO A 2 17.37 -19.29 -8.06
N PHE A 3 17.65 -18.61 -9.16
CA PHE A 3 17.62 -17.14 -9.19
C PHE A 3 16.19 -16.58 -9.16
N GLU A 4 15.21 -17.33 -9.65
CA GLU A 4 13.80 -16.95 -9.60
C GLU A 4 13.15 -17.36 -8.29
N LEU A 5 13.62 -18.45 -7.70
CA LEU A 5 13.04 -18.99 -6.46
C LEU A 5 13.30 -18.08 -5.25
N THR A 6 14.50 -17.51 -5.14
CA THR A 6 14.85 -16.66 -4.00
C THR A 6 13.98 -15.40 -3.92
N PRO A 7 13.80 -14.61 -5.01
CA PRO A 7 12.86 -13.48 -4.97
C PRO A 7 11.42 -13.89 -4.71
N ALA A 8 10.97 -15.01 -5.26
CA ALA A 8 9.61 -15.50 -5.04
C ALA A 8 9.37 -15.88 -3.58
N LEU A 9 10.32 -16.54 -2.94
CA LEU A 9 10.24 -16.89 -1.52
C LEU A 9 10.27 -15.64 -0.65
N GLY A 10 11.10 -14.66 -1.01
CA GLY A 10 11.16 -13.38 -0.30
C GLY A 10 9.84 -12.62 -0.36
N PHE A 11 9.23 -12.55 -1.55
CA PHE A 11 7.92 -11.93 -1.72
C PHE A 11 6.84 -12.68 -0.94
N GLY A 12 6.84 -14.01 -1.00
CA GLY A 12 5.88 -14.82 -0.25
C GLY A 12 5.99 -14.61 1.25
N ALA A 13 7.21 -14.53 1.79
CA ALA A 13 7.44 -14.25 3.21
C ALA A 13 6.95 -12.85 3.58
N LEU A 14 7.24 -11.85 2.77
CA LEU A 14 6.78 -10.48 2.99
C LEU A 14 5.24 -10.41 2.97
N TYR A 15 4.62 -11.07 2.01
CA TYR A 15 3.16 -11.16 1.90
C TYR A 15 2.54 -11.74 3.18
N VAL A 16 3.07 -12.85 3.68
CA VAL A 16 2.57 -13.48 4.89
C VAL A 16 2.72 -12.55 6.10
N VAL A 17 3.87 -11.91 6.25
CA VAL A 17 4.12 -10.97 7.34
C VAL A 17 3.14 -9.80 7.29
N ILE A 18 2.94 -9.23 6.12
CA ILE A 18 2.01 -8.09 5.94
C ILE A 18 0.58 -8.53 6.19
N LEU A 19 0.17 -9.70 5.69
CA LEU A 19 -1.16 -10.24 5.90
C LEU A 19 -1.45 -10.41 7.39
N LEU A 20 -0.54 -11.04 8.11
CA LEU A 20 -0.71 -11.26 9.55
C LEU A 20 -0.68 -9.95 10.34
N ALA A 21 0.23 -9.04 10.00
CA ALA A 21 0.33 -7.75 10.68
C ALA A 21 -0.92 -6.90 10.46
N ALA A 22 -1.41 -6.82 9.23
CA ALA A 22 -2.60 -6.06 8.91
C ALA A 22 -3.85 -6.65 9.58
N ASN A 23 -3.99 -7.96 9.55
CA ASN A 23 -5.13 -8.63 10.18
C ASN A 23 -5.09 -8.47 11.70
N THR A 24 -3.93 -8.60 12.32
CA THR A 24 -3.76 -8.39 13.76
C THR A 24 -4.09 -6.95 14.15
N ALA A 25 -3.59 -5.99 13.40
CA ALA A 25 -3.88 -4.57 13.65
C ALA A 25 -5.37 -4.28 13.50
N ARG A 26 -6.02 -4.88 12.50
CA ARG A 26 -7.47 -4.74 12.30
C ARG A 26 -8.27 -5.31 13.48
N LEU A 27 -7.88 -6.47 13.98
CA LEU A 27 -8.59 -7.13 15.07
C LEU A 27 -8.42 -6.40 16.41
N HIS A 28 -7.27 -5.77 16.64
CA HIS A 28 -7.00 -5.05 17.90
C HIS A 28 -7.40 -3.59 17.88
N PHE A 29 -7.29 -2.92 16.73
CA PHE A 29 -7.51 -1.47 16.61
C PHE A 29 -8.61 -1.10 15.60
N GLY A 30 -9.26 -2.08 14.99
CA GLY A 30 -10.32 -1.83 14.03
C GLY A 30 -9.83 -1.16 12.74
N ALA A 31 -10.65 -0.27 12.21
CA ALA A 31 -10.34 0.43 10.94
C ALA A 31 -9.04 1.24 11.03
N ALA A 32 -8.78 1.88 12.17
CA ALA A 32 -7.55 2.65 12.37
C ALA A 32 -6.30 1.77 12.22
N GLY A 33 -6.33 0.57 12.80
CA GLY A 33 -5.22 -0.38 12.69
C GLY A 33 -5.04 -0.87 11.26
N LEU A 34 -6.13 -1.19 10.58
CA LEU A 34 -6.10 -1.62 9.19
C LEU A 34 -5.45 -0.55 8.29
N TYR A 35 -5.91 0.69 8.39
CA TYR A 35 -5.42 1.77 7.51
C TYR A 35 -3.99 2.16 7.85
N ALA A 36 -3.64 2.22 9.13
CA ALA A 36 -2.27 2.52 9.54
C ALA A 36 -1.28 1.46 9.05
N SER A 37 -1.63 0.18 9.19
CA SER A 37 -0.78 -0.92 8.70
C SER A 37 -0.68 -0.91 7.18
N SER A 38 -1.75 -0.55 6.48
CA SER A 38 -1.76 -0.44 5.02
C SER A 38 -0.84 0.68 4.53
N ILE A 39 -0.85 1.82 5.20
CA ILE A 39 0.06 2.93 4.88
C ILE A 39 1.51 2.50 5.08
N ALA A 40 1.82 1.87 6.20
CA ALA A 40 3.16 1.40 6.49
C ALA A 40 3.62 0.32 5.50
N ALA A 41 2.77 -0.66 5.23
CA ALA A 41 3.09 -1.75 4.31
C ALA A 41 3.20 -1.26 2.87
N GLY A 42 2.35 -0.32 2.47
CA GLY A 42 2.38 0.28 1.14
C GLY A 42 3.68 1.02 0.86
N ALA A 43 4.25 1.65 1.88
CA ALA A 43 5.55 2.29 1.75
C ALA A 43 6.66 1.29 1.39
N ALA A 44 6.53 0.05 1.88
CA ALA A 44 7.47 -1.02 1.59
C ALA A 44 7.15 -1.74 0.28
N ASP A 45 5.90 -2.21 0.12
CA ASP A 45 5.50 -3.00 -1.06
C ASP A 45 3.99 -2.93 -1.26
N VAL A 46 3.56 -2.19 -2.28
CA VAL A 46 2.12 -2.03 -2.58
C VAL A 46 1.50 -3.33 -3.09
N ASP A 47 2.25 -4.17 -3.78
CA ASP A 47 1.72 -5.43 -4.31
C ASP A 47 1.37 -6.40 -3.19
N ALA A 48 2.25 -6.52 -2.20
CA ALA A 48 2.04 -7.41 -1.06
C ALA A 48 0.82 -7.00 -0.24
N ILE A 49 0.65 -5.70 0.06
CA ILE A 49 -0.51 -5.24 0.82
C ILE A 49 -1.81 -5.35 0.01
N THR A 50 -1.75 -5.13 -1.31
CA THR A 50 -2.92 -5.27 -2.17
C THR A 50 -3.42 -6.72 -2.16
N LEU A 51 -2.53 -7.69 -2.30
CA LEU A 51 -2.88 -9.11 -2.23
C LEU A 51 -3.41 -9.49 -0.84
N SER A 52 -2.82 -8.93 0.21
CA SER A 52 -3.27 -9.17 1.59
C SER A 52 -4.70 -8.65 1.80
N MET A 53 -5.01 -7.47 1.29
CA MET A 53 -6.35 -6.91 1.41
C MET A 53 -7.38 -7.72 0.61
N ALA A 54 -7.00 -8.20 -0.58
CA ALA A 54 -7.85 -9.05 -1.38
C ALA A 54 -8.17 -10.36 -0.66
N GLU A 55 -7.18 -10.97 -0.02
CA GLU A 55 -7.37 -12.20 0.75
C GLU A 55 -8.28 -11.98 1.96
N LEU A 56 -8.09 -10.89 2.70
CA LEU A 56 -8.93 -10.56 3.85
C LEU A 56 -10.38 -10.28 3.43
N ALA A 57 -10.57 -9.65 2.29
CA ALA A 57 -11.92 -9.36 1.77
C ALA A 57 -12.65 -10.63 1.31
N ARG A 58 -11.91 -11.66 0.93
CA ARG A 58 -12.45 -12.92 0.46
C ARG A 58 -12.90 -13.84 1.60
N SER A 59 -12.42 -13.65 2.80
CA SER A 59 -12.75 -14.47 3.97
C SER A 59 -14.18 -14.19 4.42
N GLU A 60 -14.88 -15.23 4.92
CA GLU A 60 -16.28 -15.10 5.39
C GLU A 60 -16.43 -14.09 6.53
N ASP A 61 -15.52 -14.14 7.51
CA ASP A 61 -15.49 -13.21 8.64
C ASP A 61 -14.48 -12.09 8.41
N GLY A 62 -14.20 -11.82 7.14
CA GLY A 62 -13.15 -10.92 6.77
C GLY A 62 -13.60 -9.49 6.58
N LEU A 63 -12.78 -8.80 5.85
CA LEU A 63 -12.90 -7.37 5.62
C LEU A 63 -13.98 -7.06 4.60
N ALA A 64 -14.76 -6.01 4.87
CA ALA A 64 -15.71 -5.51 3.86
C ALA A 64 -14.93 -5.05 2.61
N PRO A 65 -15.46 -5.33 1.39
CA PRO A 65 -14.76 -4.91 0.17
C PRO A 65 -14.46 -3.40 0.10
N ALA A 66 -15.34 -2.57 0.60
CA ALA A 66 -15.11 -1.11 0.63
C ALA A 66 -13.92 -0.75 1.52
N SER A 67 -13.78 -1.40 2.67
CA SER A 67 -12.64 -1.18 3.58
C SER A 67 -11.33 -1.66 2.94
N ALA A 68 -11.38 -2.81 2.27
CA ALA A 68 -10.22 -3.33 1.54
C ALA A 68 -9.78 -2.35 0.44
N ALA A 69 -10.73 -1.82 -0.32
CA ALA A 69 -10.45 -0.86 -1.38
C ALA A 69 -9.80 0.42 -0.83
N ARG A 70 -10.32 0.95 0.28
CA ARG A 70 -9.74 2.13 0.93
C ARG A 70 -8.31 1.86 1.41
N ALA A 71 -8.08 0.69 2.01
CA ALA A 71 -6.75 0.29 2.46
C ALA A 71 -5.76 0.22 1.30
N ILE A 72 -6.17 -0.35 0.17
CA ILE A 72 -5.35 -0.44 -1.04
C ILE A 72 -5.00 0.94 -1.58
N VAL A 73 -5.99 1.85 -1.64
CA VAL A 73 -5.76 3.23 -2.11
C VAL A 73 -4.79 3.96 -1.19
N LEU A 74 -4.95 3.81 0.13
CA LEU A 74 -4.04 4.41 1.10
C LEU A 74 -2.62 3.86 0.96
N ALA A 75 -2.50 2.55 0.73
CA ALA A 75 -1.20 1.91 0.51
C ALA A 75 -0.54 2.43 -0.77
N ALA A 76 -1.30 2.57 -1.84
CA ALA A 76 -0.80 3.09 -3.11
C ALA A 76 -0.36 4.55 -2.97
N ALA A 77 -1.14 5.37 -2.27
CA ALA A 77 -0.80 6.75 -2.00
C ALA A 77 0.49 6.86 -1.18
N SER A 78 0.63 6.03 -0.14
CA SER A 78 1.84 5.95 0.69
C SER A 78 3.05 5.57 -0.16
N ASN A 79 2.92 4.57 -1.02
CA ASN A 79 3.99 4.13 -1.91
C ASN A 79 4.42 5.27 -2.85
N THR A 80 3.46 5.98 -3.41
CA THR A 80 3.71 7.13 -4.29
C THR A 80 4.45 8.23 -3.54
N LEU A 81 4.02 8.55 -2.31
CA LEU A 81 4.67 9.57 -1.48
C LEU A 81 6.12 9.22 -1.16
N VAL A 82 6.38 7.96 -0.83
CA VAL A 82 7.75 7.49 -0.53
C VAL A 82 8.63 7.60 -1.77
N LYS A 83 8.12 7.16 -2.91
CA LYS A 83 8.86 7.27 -4.18
C LYS A 83 9.10 8.70 -4.58
N ALA A 84 8.09 9.57 -4.40
CA ALA A 84 8.22 11.00 -4.66
C ALA A 84 9.28 11.63 -3.76
N GLY A 85 9.28 11.27 -2.47
CA GLY A 85 10.27 11.75 -1.52
C GLY A 85 11.69 11.35 -1.93
N ILE A 86 11.88 10.12 -2.39
CA ILE A 86 13.18 9.64 -2.87
C ILE A 86 13.62 10.46 -4.08
N VAL A 87 12.73 10.67 -5.05
CA VAL A 87 13.04 11.45 -6.25
C VAL A 87 13.37 12.89 -5.89
N LEU A 88 12.59 13.51 -5.00
CA LEU A 88 12.79 14.91 -4.60
C LEU A 88 14.08 15.12 -3.82
N THR A 89 14.56 14.10 -3.12
CA THR A 89 15.81 14.20 -2.34
C THR A 89 17.04 13.82 -3.14
N THR A 90 16.89 12.95 -4.17
CA THR A 90 18.01 12.40 -4.93
C THR A 90 18.01 12.78 -6.41
N GLY A 91 16.87 13.23 -6.96
CA GLY A 91 16.72 13.55 -8.37
C GLY A 91 17.23 14.92 -8.76
N ALA A 92 17.44 15.12 -10.06
CA ALA A 92 17.78 16.42 -10.63
C ALA A 92 16.60 17.39 -10.55
N ASP A 93 16.89 18.69 -10.50
CA ASP A 93 15.86 19.73 -10.39
C ASP A 93 14.86 19.70 -11.54
N ALA A 94 15.32 19.43 -12.76
CA ALA A 94 14.45 19.31 -13.93
C ALA A 94 13.45 18.15 -13.76
N LEU A 95 13.89 17.02 -13.24
CA LEU A 95 13.04 15.86 -12.98
C LEU A 95 12.00 16.18 -11.89
N LYS A 96 12.41 16.88 -10.84
CA LYS A 96 11.50 17.30 -9.78
C LYS A 96 10.36 18.16 -10.32
N ARG A 97 10.71 19.15 -11.15
CA ARG A 97 9.72 20.04 -11.78
C ARG A 97 8.77 19.31 -12.71
N ALA A 98 9.29 18.32 -13.46
CA ALA A 98 8.49 17.55 -14.40
C ALA A 98 7.50 16.63 -13.68
N LEU A 99 7.90 16.05 -12.55
CA LEU A 99 7.08 15.09 -11.80
C LEU A 99 6.07 15.74 -10.85
N TRP A 100 6.38 16.95 -10.37
CA TRP A 100 5.59 17.60 -9.32
C TRP A 100 4.10 17.70 -9.63
N PRO A 101 3.67 18.21 -10.81
CA PRO A 101 2.23 18.32 -11.10
C PRO A 101 1.52 16.98 -11.16
N GLY A 102 2.17 15.96 -11.75
CA GLY A 102 1.62 14.62 -11.84
C GLY A 102 1.44 13.98 -10.47
N LEU A 103 2.42 14.17 -9.58
CA LEU A 103 2.36 13.64 -8.21
C LEU A 103 1.22 14.29 -7.42
N VAL A 104 1.11 15.61 -7.47
CA VAL A 104 0.04 16.34 -6.77
C VAL A 104 -1.32 15.90 -7.28
N GLY A 105 -1.48 15.81 -8.60
CA GLY A 105 -2.73 15.35 -9.20
C GLY A 105 -3.10 13.92 -8.80
N SER A 106 -2.13 13.00 -8.85
CA SER A 106 -2.35 11.61 -8.48
C SER A 106 -2.76 11.46 -7.02
N LEU A 107 -2.08 12.17 -6.12
CA LEU A 107 -2.38 12.13 -4.70
C LEU A 107 -3.74 12.75 -4.40
N ALA A 108 -4.10 13.84 -5.06
CA ALA A 108 -5.40 14.48 -4.91
C ALA A 108 -6.54 13.52 -5.31
N VAL A 109 -6.38 12.84 -6.44
CA VAL A 109 -7.36 11.86 -6.92
C VAL A 109 -7.48 10.70 -5.93
N ALA A 110 -6.35 10.17 -5.46
CA ALA A 110 -6.35 9.05 -4.52
C ALA A 110 -7.05 9.41 -3.21
N VAL A 111 -6.75 10.57 -2.64
CA VAL A 111 -7.39 11.04 -1.41
C VAL A 111 -8.88 11.27 -1.63
N GLY A 112 -9.25 11.90 -2.75
CA GLY A 112 -10.65 12.11 -3.10
C GLY A 112 -11.43 10.80 -3.20
N MET A 113 -10.85 9.78 -3.81
CA MET A 113 -11.48 8.47 -3.93
C MET A 113 -11.70 7.80 -2.57
N VAL A 114 -10.79 7.96 -1.63
CA VAL A 114 -10.94 7.41 -0.27
C VAL A 114 -12.15 8.02 0.42
N PHE A 115 -12.36 9.32 0.27
CA PHE A 115 -13.50 10.01 0.90
C PHE A 115 -14.83 9.72 0.21
N LEU A 116 -14.80 9.36 -1.08
CA LEU A 116 -16.01 9.02 -1.84
C LEU A 116 -16.41 7.55 -1.74
N MET A 117 -15.54 6.71 -1.25
CA MET A 117 -15.78 5.26 -1.09
C MET A 117 -16.66 4.94 0.11
#